data_2aec5712b95ddc03058398ba10cdefcc
#
_entry.id   2aec5712b95ddc03058398ba10cdefcc
#
_cell.length_a   1.000
_cell.length_b   1.000
_cell.length_c   1.000
_cell.angle_alpha   90.00
_cell.angle_beta   90.00
_cell.angle_gamma   90.00
#
_symmetry.space_group_name_H-M   'P 1'
#
loop_
_entity.id
_entity.type
_entity.pdbx_description
1 polymer ?
#
loop_
_entity_poly.entity_id
_entity_poly.type
_entity_poly.pdbx_seq_one_letter_code
_entity_poly.pdbx_strand_id
1 'polypeptide(L)'
;MLGNPSEGSETEPLVDTRIDFPESDRIVAVTVRRVPESEAYPDGVKYAMHYGTRAGETILRYDNAHPEEKGHERHTPDGTTEIDFPGWEVLLARFRTEVMEHERDTGSTE
;
A
#
# COMPACT_ATOMS: atom_id res chain seq x y z
N MET A 1 6.01 -19.84 29.82
CA MET A 1 5.70 -19.40 29.35
C MET A 1 5.65 -18.93 28.64
N LEU A 2 5.45 -18.85 28.64
CA LEU A 2 5.18 -18.46 28.06
C LEU A 2 5.35 -18.12 27.06
N GLY A 3 4.89 -18.74 26.56
CA GLY A 3 5.14 -18.50 25.33
C GLY A 3 5.51 -17.32 24.98
N ASN A 4 5.92 -17.21 24.66
CA ASN A 4 6.15 -16.13 24.46
C ASN A 4 5.52 -15.67 23.43
N PRO A 5 4.78 -15.03 23.53
CA PRO A 5 4.04 -14.31 22.59
C PRO A 5 4.89 -13.60 21.62
N SER A 6 6.12 -13.76 21.74
CA SER A 6 6.98 -12.98 20.89
C SER A 6 6.82 -13.31 19.44
N GLU A 7 6.29 -14.47 19.13
CA GLU A 7 6.07 -14.71 17.75
C GLU A 7 5.11 -13.75 17.17
N GLY A 8 4.05 -13.49 17.85
CA GLY A 8 3.08 -12.58 17.35
C GLY A 8 3.57 -11.18 17.31
N SER A 9 4.49 -10.86 18.19
CA SER A 9 4.93 -9.48 18.28
C SER A 9 6.01 -9.12 17.28
N GLU A 10 6.45 -10.08 16.48
CA GLU A 10 7.43 -9.75 15.46
C GLU A 10 6.84 -8.95 14.32
N THR A 11 5.54 -8.95 14.16
CA THR A 11 4.90 -8.07 13.20
C THR A 11 3.97 -7.15 13.96
N GLU A 12 3.97 -5.92 13.55
CA GLU A 12 3.20 -4.91 14.25
C GLU A 12 2.43 -4.11 13.22
N PRO A 13 1.10 -4.06 13.31
CA PRO A 13 0.34 -3.24 12.37
C PRO A 13 0.59 -1.77 12.64
N LEU A 14 0.95 -1.04 11.62
CA LEU A 14 1.15 0.39 11.71
C LEU A 14 0.00 1.14 11.11
N VAL A 15 -0.54 0.65 9.99
CA VAL A 15 -1.71 1.24 9.34
C VAL A 15 -2.56 0.09 8.84
N ASP A 16 -3.86 0.19 9.04
CA ASP A 16 -4.80 -0.79 8.51
C ASP A 16 -6.11 -0.03 8.32
N THR A 17 -6.30 0.46 7.12
CA THR A 17 -7.39 1.38 6.87
C THR A 17 -8.07 1.08 5.54
N ARG A 18 -9.34 1.42 5.46
CA ARG A 18 -10.12 1.25 4.25
C ARG A 18 -11.01 2.46 4.11
N ILE A 19 -11.04 3.02 2.90
CA ILE A 19 -11.84 4.20 2.61
C ILE A 19 -12.67 3.91 1.37
N ASP A 20 -13.96 4.17 1.44
CA ASP A 20 -14.86 4.02 0.31
C ASP A 20 -15.11 5.38 -0.30
N PHE A 21 -15.16 5.40 -1.63
CA PHE A 21 -15.58 6.57 -2.38
C PHE A 21 -16.86 6.20 -3.12
N PRO A 22 -18.01 6.36 -2.48
CA PRO A 22 -19.23 5.86 -3.09
C PRO A 22 -19.60 6.56 -4.39
N GLU A 23 -19.22 7.81 -4.55
CA GLU A 23 -19.61 8.51 -5.76
C GLU A 23 -18.86 8.00 -6.97
N SER A 24 -17.65 7.51 -6.81
CA SER A 24 -16.90 6.97 -7.92
C SER A 24 -16.88 5.47 -7.94
N ASP A 25 -17.45 4.85 -6.89
CA ASP A 25 -17.49 3.40 -6.77
C ASP A 25 -16.10 2.81 -6.66
N ARG A 26 -15.25 3.45 -5.88
CA ARG A 26 -13.87 3.04 -5.68
C ARG A 26 -13.55 2.88 -4.23
N ILE A 27 -12.46 2.20 -3.97
CA ILE A 27 -12.05 1.82 -2.62
C ILE A 27 -10.55 2.02 -2.50
N VAL A 28 -10.12 2.50 -1.35
CA VAL A 28 -8.71 2.50 -0.94
C VAL A 28 -8.57 1.53 0.21
N ALA A 29 -7.55 0.71 0.15
CA ALA A 29 -7.20 -0.16 1.27
C ALA A 29 -5.69 -0.06 1.48
N VAL A 30 -5.28 0.23 2.70
CA VAL A 30 -3.88 0.43 3.03
C VAL A 30 -3.54 -0.43 4.23
N THR A 31 -2.50 -1.22 4.09
CA THR A 31 -1.93 -1.94 5.22
C THR A 31 -0.43 -1.67 5.24
N VAL A 32 0.10 -1.39 6.42
CA VAL A 32 1.52 -1.22 6.65
C VAL A 32 1.83 -1.95 7.93
N ARG A 33 2.82 -2.84 7.89
CA ARG A 33 3.21 -3.63 9.05
C ARG A 33 4.70 -3.51 9.26
N ARG A 34 5.10 -3.38 10.50
CA ARG A 34 6.51 -3.54 10.85
C ARG A 34 6.81 -5.03 10.91
N VAL A 35 7.87 -5.44 10.24
CA VAL A 35 8.27 -6.85 10.19
C VAL A 35 9.76 -6.91 10.52
N PRO A 36 10.27 -8.06 10.91
CA PRO A 36 11.71 -8.18 11.11
C PRO A 36 12.45 -7.88 9.82
N GLU A 37 13.58 -7.20 9.93
CA GLU A 37 14.41 -6.95 8.77
C GLU A 37 14.94 -8.27 8.25
N SER A 38 14.90 -8.42 6.93
CA SER A 38 15.32 -9.66 6.29
C SER A 38 15.67 -9.34 4.87
N GLU A 39 16.10 -10.37 4.13
CA GLU A 39 16.38 -10.18 2.72
C GLU A 39 15.13 -9.79 1.95
N ALA A 40 14.00 -10.32 2.35
CA ALA A 40 12.75 -9.98 1.67
C ALA A 40 12.27 -8.58 2.03
N TYR A 41 12.55 -8.15 3.25
CA TYR A 41 12.07 -6.84 3.73
C TYR A 41 13.22 -6.12 4.42
N PRO A 42 14.18 -5.65 3.63
CA PRO A 42 15.36 -5.01 4.24
C PRO A 42 15.04 -3.73 4.99
N ASP A 43 13.92 -3.11 4.70
CA ASP A 43 13.52 -1.89 5.40
C ASP A 43 12.70 -2.16 6.63
N GLY A 44 12.43 -3.43 6.96
CA GLY A 44 11.69 -3.78 8.17
C GLY A 44 10.22 -3.44 8.09
N VAL A 45 9.67 -3.32 6.90
CA VAL A 45 8.28 -2.94 6.69
C VAL A 45 7.71 -3.73 5.52
N LYS A 46 6.49 -4.18 5.67
CA LYS A 46 5.73 -4.78 4.58
C LYS A 46 4.47 -3.96 4.39
N TYR A 47 4.21 -3.52 3.17
CA TYR A 47 3.05 -2.67 2.95
C TYR A 47 2.36 -2.98 1.64
N ALA A 48 1.09 -2.62 1.59
CA ALA A 48 0.29 -2.63 0.36
C ALA A 48 -0.69 -1.46 0.47
N MET A 49 -0.65 -0.58 -0.52
CA MET A 49 -1.53 0.55 -0.61
C MET A 49 -2.26 0.42 -1.94
N HIS A 50 -3.55 0.15 -1.87
CA HIS A 50 -4.32 -0.22 -3.05
C HIS A 50 -5.49 0.73 -3.24
N TYR A 51 -5.69 1.15 -4.49
CA TYR A 51 -6.80 1.99 -4.89
C TYR A 51 -7.39 1.36 -6.15
N GLY A 52 -8.66 1.07 -6.13
CA GLY A 52 -9.26 0.39 -7.26
C GLY A 52 -10.76 0.51 -7.25
N THR A 53 -11.39 -0.17 -8.19
CA THR A 53 -12.83 -0.17 -8.29
C THR A 53 -13.43 -1.24 -7.38
N ARG A 54 -14.69 -1.11 -7.04
CA ARG A 54 -15.37 -2.15 -6.29
C ARG A 54 -15.40 -3.45 -7.06
N ALA A 55 -15.36 -3.38 -8.38
CA ALA A 55 -15.38 -4.57 -9.20
C ALA A 55 -14.07 -5.33 -9.18
N GLY A 56 -13.02 -4.74 -8.60
CA GLY A 56 -11.77 -5.47 -8.44
C GLY A 56 -10.64 -5.00 -9.33
N GLU A 57 -10.83 -3.96 -10.11
CA GLU A 57 -9.76 -3.46 -10.96
C GLU A 57 -8.83 -2.57 -10.16
N THR A 58 -7.53 -2.74 -10.37
CA THR A 58 -6.54 -1.91 -9.72
C THR A 58 -6.29 -0.66 -10.56
N ILE A 59 -6.39 0.49 -9.92
CA ILE A 59 -6.04 1.75 -10.54
C ILE A 59 -4.65 2.18 -10.14
N LEU A 60 -4.31 2.01 -8.86
CA LEU A 60 -3.00 2.38 -8.34
C LEU A 60 -2.68 1.46 -7.18
N ARG A 61 -1.44 0.99 -7.14
CA ARG A 61 -1.01 0.15 -6.04
C ARG A 61 0.45 0.37 -5.79
N TYR A 62 0.81 0.57 -4.52
CA TYR A 62 2.19 0.61 -4.08
C TYR A 62 2.39 -0.58 -3.17
N ASP A 63 3.42 -1.38 -3.39
CA ASP A 63 3.70 -2.47 -2.46
C ASP A 63 5.15 -2.90 -2.54
N ASN A 64 5.55 -3.71 -1.58
CA ASN A 64 6.86 -4.31 -1.57
C ASN A 64 6.79 -5.81 -1.30
N ALA A 65 5.67 -6.43 -1.61
CA ALA A 65 5.43 -7.82 -1.23
C ALA A 65 5.87 -8.79 -2.30
N HIS A 66 7.09 -8.60 -2.82
CA HIS A 66 7.63 -9.47 -3.85
C HIS A 66 9.00 -9.95 -3.41
N PRO A 67 9.04 -10.99 -2.59
CA PRO A 67 10.32 -11.40 -2.01
C PRO A 67 11.39 -11.71 -3.05
N GLU A 68 10.97 -12.16 -4.21
CA GLU A 68 11.95 -12.49 -5.24
C GLU A 68 12.60 -11.26 -5.82
N GLU A 69 11.92 -10.14 -5.80
CA GLU A 69 12.44 -8.94 -6.42
C GLU A 69 12.92 -7.93 -5.43
N LYS A 70 12.54 -8.09 -4.18
CA LYS A 70 13.10 -7.28 -3.10
C LYS A 70 13.03 -5.80 -3.35
N GLY A 71 11.95 -5.33 -3.95
CA GLY A 71 11.88 -3.94 -4.27
C GLY A 71 10.53 -3.35 -3.97
N HIS A 72 10.44 -2.08 -4.22
CA HIS A 72 9.22 -1.31 -4.01
C HIS A 72 8.66 -0.98 -5.38
N GLU A 73 7.36 -1.21 -5.56
CA GLU A 73 6.78 -1.11 -6.89
C GLU A 73 5.52 -0.30 -6.87
N ARG A 74 5.29 0.38 -7.98
CA ARG A 74 4.07 1.12 -8.23
C ARG A 74 3.41 0.49 -9.46
N HIS A 75 2.17 0.08 -9.29
CA HIS A 75 1.40 -0.58 -10.35
C HIS A 75 0.25 0.31 -10.78
N THR A 76 0.08 0.45 -12.08
CA THR A 76 -1.07 1.11 -12.67
C THR A 76 -1.54 0.27 -13.84
N PRO A 77 -2.68 0.61 -14.48
CA PRO A 77 -3.06 -0.13 -15.69
C PRO A 77 -2.03 -0.06 -16.81
N ASP A 78 -1.15 0.94 -16.76
CA ASP A 78 -0.12 1.07 -17.78
C ASP A 78 1.10 0.21 -17.53
N GLY A 79 1.23 -0.36 -16.34
CA GLY A 79 2.35 -1.24 -16.04
C GLY A 79 2.87 -1.03 -14.64
N THR A 80 4.03 -1.58 -14.42
CA THR A 80 4.68 -1.61 -13.11
C THR A 80 6.02 -0.89 -13.21
N THR A 81 6.31 -0.04 -12.24
CA THR A 81 7.60 0.63 -12.15
C THR A 81 8.17 0.47 -10.77
N GLU A 82 9.48 0.47 -10.69
CA GLU A 82 10.16 0.50 -9.40
C GLU A 82 10.17 1.90 -8.87
N ILE A 83 10.05 2.02 -7.55
CA ILE A 83 10.08 3.32 -6.89
C ILE A 83 11.06 3.27 -5.75
N ASP A 84 11.54 4.44 -5.36
CA ASP A 84 12.37 4.57 -4.17
C ASP A 84 11.53 4.44 -2.93
N PHE A 85 12.18 4.12 -1.83
CA PHE A 85 11.49 4.00 -0.56
C PHE A 85 11.99 5.07 0.40
N PRO A 86 11.36 6.23 0.43
CA PRO A 86 11.76 7.29 1.36
C PRO A 86 11.18 7.10 2.76
N GLY A 87 10.51 5.99 3.00
CA GLY A 87 9.81 5.72 4.23
C GLY A 87 8.35 5.52 3.93
N TRP A 88 7.69 4.69 4.74
CA TRP A 88 6.30 4.36 4.45
C TRP A 88 5.39 5.58 4.63
N GLU A 89 5.76 6.49 5.56
CA GLU A 89 4.92 7.67 5.76
C GLU A 89 4.92 8.57 4.54
N VAL A 90 6.10 8.73 3.92
CA VAL A 90 6.20 9.55 2.72
C VAL A 90 5.47 8.88 1.58
N LEU A 91 5.61 7.56 1.46
CA LEU A 91 4.90 6.85 0.40
C LEU A 91 3.40 6.92 0.58
N LEU A 92 2.93 6.84 1.81
CA LEU A 92 1.49 6.93 2.05
C LEU A 92 0.98 8.31 1.68
N ALA A 93 1.72 9.36 1.99
CA ALA A 93 1.32 10.70 1.61
C ALA A 93 1.27 10.85 0.09
N ARG A 94 2.27 10.31 -0.59
CA ARG A 94 2.30 10.34 -2.05
C ARG A 94 1.14 9.57 -2.64
N PHE A 95 0.86 8.38 -2.09
CA PHE A 95 -0.25 7.56 -2.54
C PHE A 95 -1.57 8.32 -2.40
N ARG A 96 -1.77 8.95 -1.25
CA ARG A 96 -3.00 9.70 -1.02
C ARG A 96 -3.15 10.84 -2.01
N THR A 97 -2.06 11.53 -2.32
CA THR A 97 -2.09 12.61 -3.28
C THR A 97 -2.53 12.09 -4.64
N GLU A 98 -1.95 10.97 -5.07
CA GLU A 98 -2.33 10.42 -6.37
C GLU A 98 -3.79 9.98 -6.40
N VAL A 99 -4.26 9.37 -5.30
CA VAL A 99 -5.65 8.96 -5.21
C VAL A 99 -6.57 10.17 -5.32
N MET A 100 -6.27 11.21 -4.57
CA MET A 100 -7.15 12.38 -4.56
C MET A 100 -7.13 13.10 -5.88
N GLU A 101 -5.99 13.13 -6.56
CA GLU A 101 -5.94 13.71 -7.88
C GLU A 101 -6.79 12.93 -8.86
N HIS A 102 -6.74 11.62 -8.76
CA HIS A 102 -7.55 10.79 -9.65
C HIS A 102 -9.04 10.97 -9.37
N GLU A 103 -9.41 11.03 -8.09
CA GLU A 103 -10.79 11.24 -7.73
C GLU A 103 -11.28 12.60 -8.19
N ARG A 104 -10.43 13.62 -8.06
CA ARG A 104 -10.79 14.96 -8.50
C ARG A 104 -11.00 14.99 -10.00
N ASP A 105 -10.10 14.35 -10.76
CA ASP A 105 -10.24 14.31 -12.22
C ASP A 105 -11.50 13.60 -12.62
N THR A 106 -11.83 12.50 -11.93
CA THR A 106 -13.05 11.78 -12.25
C THR A 106 -14.27 12.60 -11.91
N GLY A 107 -14.24 13.30 -10.79
CA GLY A 107 -15.39 14.07 -10.35
C GLY A 107 -15.58 15.36 -11.08
N SER A 108 -14.59 15.81 -11.84
CA SER A 108 -14.69 17.12 -12.47
C SER A 108 -15.10 17.02 -13.91
N THR A 109 -15.68 15.91 -14.29
CA THR A 109 -16.01 15.76 -15.70
C THR A 109 -17.27 16.46 -16.11
N GLU A 110 -17.95 17.06 -15.27
CA GLU A 110 -19.13 17.69 -15.69
C GLU A 110 -18.99 19.01 -16.18
#